data_26f1d8ae2efe1eece8ce9593148cd70a
#
_entry.id   26f1d8ae2efe1eece8ce9593148cd70a
#
_cell.length_a   1.000
_cell.length_b   1.000
_cell.length_c   1.000
_cell.angle_alpha   90.00
_cell.angle_beta   90.00
_cell.angle_gamma   90.00
#
_symmetry.space_group_name_H-M   'P 1'
#
loop_
_entity.id
_entity.type
_entity.pdbx_description
1 polymer ?
#
loop_
_entity_poly.entity_id
_entity_poly.type
_entity_poly.pdbx_seq_one_letter_code
_entity_poly.pdbx_strand_id
1 'polypeptide(L)'
;MKKILVLGGTRFFGRKLVELLLEQKHEVTIVTRGMSENPFGDAVEHIKVDRKDTAAFEKALENRTFDIVYDNICYSPNEAKQLCDLFNGKIGKLVFTSTLAVYEADGKPHSEEDFDPTSYGIIMGDTHKFTYGEGKRLAEAVFYKFAEFPVVAVRFPIVMGEDDYTRRLHFHIERIINKEPIGFLNMDAEMSFIQATEAALFLQWAGNDHVVEGPINATANGVISLKDFISLIEEKSGERAKIALLGTEEIRSPYAIPATWYMKIDKAEQLGFSFSQLEEWLPPLIEQIAGTTAKQ
;
A
#
# COMPACT_ATOMS: atom_id res chain seq x y z
N MET A 1 14.58 -7.20 -20.91
CA MET A 1 14.46 -8.14 -19.78
C MET A 1 15.29 -7.58 -18.64
N LYS A 2 14.70 -7.37 -17.45
CA LYS A 2 15.38 -6.87 -16.24
C LYS A 2 15.34 -7.96 -15.17
N LYS A 3 16.30 -7.94 -14.25
CA LYS A 3 16.30 -8.74 -13.02
C LYS A 3 15.61 -7.97 -11.91
N ILE A 4 14.54 -8.50 -11.39
CA ILE A 4 13.66 -7.79 -10.45
C ILE A 4 13.49 -8.59 -9.16
N LEU A 5 13.65 -7.92 -8.02
CA LEU A 5 13.33 -8.44 -6.70
C LEU A 5 12.02 -7.84 -6.20
N VAL A 6 11.10 -8.68 -5.71
CA VAL A 6 9.87 -8.24 -5.03
C VAL A 6 9.83 -8.79 -3.62
N LEU A 7 9.94 -7.91 -2.64
CA LEU A 7 9.74 -8.23 -1.23
C LEU A 7 8.24 -8.12 -0.92
N GLY A 8 7.57 -9.27 -0.64
CA GLY A 8 6.13 -9.32 -0.40
C GLY A 8 5.28 -9.43 -1.68
N GLY A 9 5.56 -10.45 -2.54
CA GLY A 9 4.94 -10.63 -3.86
C GLY A 9 3.85 -11.72 -3.97
N THR A 10 3.39 -12.35 -2.88
CA THR A 10 2.47 -13.51 -2.99
C THR A 10 1.01 -13.21 -2.72
N ARG A 11 0.67 -11.99 -2.29
CA ARG A 11 -0.69 -11.59 -1.91
C ARG A 11 -1.06 -10.23 -2.48
N PHE A 12 -2.35 -10.02 -2.67
CA PHE A 12 -2.98 -8.74 -2.96
C PHE A 12 -2.28 -7.99 -4.11
N PHE A 13 -2.12 -6.66 -4.02
CA PHE A 13 -1.45 -5.88 -5.06
C PHE A 13 -0.01 -6.32 -5.34
N GLY A 14 0.71 -6.86 -4.34
CA GLY A 14 2.05 -7.42 -4.54
C GLY A 14 2.05 -8.63 -5.48
N ARG A 15 1.03 -9.51 -5.40
CA ARG A 15 0.82 -10.62 -6.33
C ARG A 15 0.54 -10.09 -7.74
N LYS A 16 -0.38 -9.13 -7.87
CA LYS A 16 -0.71 -8.50 -9.15
C LYS A 16 0.49 -7.82 -9.80
N LEU A 17 1.36 -7.19 -9.00
CA LEU A 17 2.63 -6.64 -9.49
C LEU A 17 3.52 -7.73 -10.10
N VAL A 18 3.69 -8.87 -9.42
CA VAL A 18 4.50 -9.98 -9.95
C VAL A 18 3.90 -10.51 -11.26
N GLU A 19 2.57 -10.67 -11.35
CA GLU A 19 1.87 -11.06 -12.58
C GLU A 19 2.22 -10.13 -13.75
N LEU A 20 2.11 -8.82 -13.55
CA LEU A 20 2.45 -7.80 -14.54
C LEU A 20 3.94 -7.84 -14.97
N LEU A 21 4.86 -8.07 -14.03
CA LEU A 21 6.29 -8.15 -14.32
C LEU A 21 6.63 -9.40 -15.14
N LEU A 22 5.97 -10.52 -14.87
CA LEU A 22 6.10 -11.77 -15.64
C LEU A 22 5.53 -11.63 -17.06
N GLU A 23 4.40 -10.96 -17.24
CA GLU A 23 3.83 -10.65 -18.56
C GLU A 23 4.80 -9.84 -19.41
N GLN A 24 5.58 -8.95 -18.80
CA GLN A 24 6.67 -8.21 -19.48
C GLN A 24 7.95 -9.02 -19.66
N LYS A 25 7.95 -10.31 -19.32
CA LYS A 25 9.08 -11.23 -19.47
C LYS A 25 10.33 -10.80 -18.70
N HIS A 26 10.16 -10.23 -17.51
CA HIS A 26 11.25 -9.98 -16.59
C HIS A 26 11.64 -11.26 -15.82
N GLU A 27 12.89 -11.32 -15.36
CA GLU A 27 13.37 -12.33 -14.42
C GLU A 27 12.99 -11.86 -13.00
N VAL A 28 12.04 -12.55 -12.37
CA VAL A 28 11.48 -12.12 -11.09
C VAL A 28 11.90 -13.08 -9.98
N THR A 29 12.52 -12.52 -8.94
CA THR A 29 12.77 -13.18 -7.65
C THR A 29 11.78 -12.60 -6.62
N ILE A 30 11.07 -13.45 -5.90
CA ILE A 30 10.22 -13.03 -4.78
C ILE A 30 10.81 -13.47 -3.45
N VAL A 31 10.69 -12.60 -2.43
CA VAL A 31 11.07 -12.93 -1.06
C VAL A 31 9.86 -12.84 -0.15
N THR A 32 9.56 -13.94 0.53
CA THR A 32 8.46 -14.01 1.51
C THR A 32 8.84 -14.94 2.67
N ARG A 33 8.07 -14.91 3.74
CA ARG A 33 8.23 -15.86 4.86
C ARG A 33 7.81 -17.30 4.54
N GLY A 34 7.25 -17.54 3.35
CA GLY A 34 6.74 -18.86 2.97
C GLY A 34 5.42 -19.28 3.62
N MET A 35 4.70 -18.34 4.27
CA MET A 35 3.39 -18.62 4.92
C MET A 35 2.24 -18.71 3.93
N SER A 36 2.41 -18.21 2.72
CA SER A 36 1.46 -18.31 1.61
C SER A 36 2.06 -19.16 0.50
N GLU A 37 1.24 -19.89 -0.21
CA GLU A 37 1.68 -20.59 -1.43
C GLU A 37 2.25 -19.60 -2.45
N ASN A 38 3.19 -20.08 -3.23
CA ASN A 38 3.69 -19.38 -4.39
C ASN A 38 2.74 -19.64 -5.58
N PRO A 39 1.93 -18.65 -6.01
CA PRO A 39 0.98 -18.87 -7.09
C PRO A 39 1.61 -18.93 -8.48
N PHE A 40 2.92 -18.67 -8.58
CA PHE A 40 3.63 -18.53 -9.85
C PHE A 40 4.45 -19.77 -10.22
N GLY A 41 4.54 -20.77 -9.33
CA GLY A 41 5.34 -21.97 -9.54
C GLY A 41 6.80 -21.64 -9.89
N ASP A 42 7.30 -22.24 -10.96
CA ASP A 42 8.68 -22.10 -11.46
C ASP A 42 8.89 -20.82 -12.31
N ALA A 43 7.85 -20.01 -12.52
CA ALA A 43 7.98 -18.74 -13.26
C ALA A 43 8.75 -17.66 -12.48
N VAL A 44 8.95 -17.85 -11.17
CA VAL A 44 9.73 -16.98 -10.29
C VAL A 44 10.72 -17.77 -9.45
N GLU A 45 11.84 -17.20 -9.14
CA GLU A 45 12.67 -17.69 -8.04
C GLU A 45 12.02 -17.27 -6.71
N HIS A 46 11.72 -18.24 -5.83
CA HIS A 46 11.10 -17.96 -4.55
C HIS A 46 12.06 -18.22 -3.39
N ILE A 47 12.53 -17.17 -2.75
CA ILE A 47 13.36 -17.21 -1.55
C ILE A 47 12.44 -17.12 -0.31
N LYS A 48 12.46 -18.16 0.52
CA LYS A 48 11.66 -18.23 1.75
C LYS A 48 12.54 -17.83 2.93
N VAL A 49 12.38 -16.58 3.39
CA VAL A 49 13.11 -16.06 4.54
C VAL A 49 12.29 -14.97 5.24
N ASP A 50 12.34 -14.90 6.55
CA ASP A 50 11.76 -13.80 7.31
C ASP A 50 12.72 -12.61 7.29
N ARG A 51 12.27 -11.44 6.83
CA ARG A 51 13.03 -10.21 6.85
C ARG A 51 13.54 -9.84 8.25
N LYS A 52 12.80 -10.23 9.31
CA LYS A 52 13.16 -9.98 10.71
C LYS A 52 14.35 -10.83 11.19
N ASP A 53 14.61 -11.94 10.53
CA ASP A 53 15.87 -12.67 10.71
C ASP A 53 16.94 -12.02 9.81
N THR A 54 17.53 -10.95 10.33
CA THR A 54 18.50 -10.11 9.63
C THR A 54 19.63 -10.94 9.01
N ALA A 55 20.22 -11.88 9.77
CA ALA A 55 21.34 -12.67 9.29
C ALA A 55 20.94 -13.62 8.15
N ALA A 56 19.80 -14.29 8.27
CA ALA A 56 19.29 -15.16 7.21
C ALA A 56 18.88 -14.37 5.95
N PHE A 57 18.27 -13.20 6.13
CA PHE A 57 17.86 -12.33 5.03
C PHE A 57 19.06 -11.79 4.25
N GLU A 58 20.08 -11.28 4.93
CA GLU A 58 21.31 -10.80 4.34
C GLU A 58 22.03 -11.93 3.60
N LYS A 59 22.21 -13.08 4.23
CA LYS A 59 22.85 -14.25 3.61
C LYS A 59 22.15 -14.71 2.34
N ALA A 60 20.81 -14.65 2.31
CA ALA A 60 20.04 -15.06 1.14
C ALA A 60 20.21 -14.12 -0.08
N LEU A 61 20.59 -12.85 0.16
CA LEU A 61 20.62 -11.80 -0.84
C LEU A 61 21.99 -11.13 -1.04
N GLU A 62 23.01 -11.39 -0.21
CA GLU A 62 24.30 -10.66 -0.16
C GLU A 62 25.06 -10.57 -1.49
N ASN A 63 25.01 -11.62 -2.30
CA ASN A 63 25.74 -11.71 -3.59
C ASN A 63 24.85 -11.49 -4.81
N ARG A 64 23.67 -10.90 -4.63
CA ARG A 64 22.70 -10.70 -5.69
C ARG A 64 22.67 -9.24 -6.13
N THR A 65 22.42 -9.08 -7.44
CA THR A 65 22.22 -7.76 -8.06
C THR A 65 20.88 -7.75 -8.77
N PHE A 66 20.19 -6.60 -8.74
CA PHE A 66 18.92 -6.43 -9.41
C PHE A 66 18.87 -5.09 -10.13
N ASP A 67 18.15 -5.03 -11.23
CA ASP A 67 17.86 -3.76 -11.90
C ASP A 67 16.85 -2.94 -11.07
N ILE A 68 15.85 -3.63 -10.49
CA ILE A 68 14.80 -2.99 -9.69
C ILE A 68 14.49 -3.85 -8.46
N VAL A 69 14.32 -3.21 -7.32
CA VAL A 69 13.77 -3.82 -6.11
C VAL A 69 12.45 -3.14 -5.78
N TYR A 70 11.39 -3.94 -5.60
CA TYR A 70 10.12 -3.49 -5.03
C TYR A 70 10.02 -3.93 -3.58
N ASP A 71 9.89 -2.99 -2.66
CA ASP A 71 9.72 -3.30 -1.24
C ASP A 71 8.33 -2.94 -0.73
N ASN A 72 7.45 -3.95 -0.65
CA ASN A 72 6.08 -3.82 -0.17
C ASN A 72 5.94 -4.09 1.33
N ILE A 73 7.02 -4.47 2.01
CA ILE A 73 6.98 -4.96 3.41
C ILE A 73 7.98 -4.29 4.35
N CYS A 74 8.48 -3.09 4.02
CA CYS A 74 9.29 -2.29 4.93
C CYS A 74 8.39 -1.39 5.80
N TYR A 75 8.49 -1.54 7.11
CA TYR A 75 7.65 -0.84 8.09
C TYR A 75 8.45 -0.09 9.17
N SER A 76 9.78 -0.10 9.08
CA SER A 76 10.62 0.53 10.10
C SER A 76 11.92 1.07 9.52
N PRO A 77 12.56 2.04 10.21
CA PRO A 77 13.86 2.57 9.82
C PRO A 77 14.98 1.51 9.85
N ASN A 78 14.91 0.52 10.75
CA ASN A 78 15.88 -0.57 10.77
C ASN A 78 15.80 -1.43 9.50
N GLU A 79 14.58 -1.77 9.06
CA GLU A 79 14.36 -2.52 7.81
C GLU A 79 14.79 -1.73 6.58
N ALA A 80 14.59 -0.42 6.56
CA ALA A 80 15.07 0.44 5.49
C ALA A 80 16.60 0.52 5.46
N LYS A 81 17.22 0.68 6.63
CA LYS A 81 18.70 0.72 6.73
C LYS A 81 19.33 -0.60 6.30
N GLN A 82 18.76 -1.73 6.73
CA GLN A 82 19.20 -3.07 6.30
C GLN A 82 19.22 -3.18 4.77
N LEU A 83 18.19 -2.66 4.10
CA LEU A 83 18.12 -2.70 2.65
C LEU A 83 19.21 -1.82 2.00
N CYS A 84 19.45 -0.62 2.54
CA CYS A 84 20.54 0.23 2.06
C CYS A 84 21.90 -0.47 2.21
N ASP A 85 22.19 -1.03 3.39
CA ASP A 85 23.47 -1.69 3.65
C ASP A 85 23.69 -2.91 2.74
N LEU A 86 22.63 -3.65 2.46
CA LEU A 86 22.68 -4.84 1.63
C LEU A 86 22.86 -4.52 0.14
N PHE A 87 22.22 -3.46 -0.35
CA PHE A 87 22.05 -3.21 -1.78
C PHE A 87 22.76 -1.97 -2.33
N ASN A 88 23.44 -1.17 -1.53
CA ASN A 88 24.26 -0.08 -2.05
C ASN A 88 25.31 -0.62 -3.03
N GLY A 89 25.33 -0.05 -4.25
CA GLY A 89 26.15 -0.51 -5.37
C GLY A 89 25.69 -1.79 -6.07
N LYS A 90 24.53 -2.36 -5.73
CA LYS A 90 24.05 -3.66 -6.25
C LYS A 90 22.70 -3.59 -6.96
N ILE A 91 21.98 -2.49 -6.86
CA ILE A 91 20.68 -2.32 -7.53
C ILE A 91 20.61 -1.03 -8.32
N GLY A 92 19.78 -1.04 -9.38
CA GLY A 92 19.58 0.14 -10.22
C GLY A 92 18.55 1.11 -9.63
N LYS A 93 17.48 0.62 -8.97
CA LYS A 93 16.39 1.44 -8.40
C LYS A 93 15.65 0.69 -7.30
N LEU A 94 15.18 1.43 -6.29
CA LEU A 94 14.20 0.96 -5.30
C LEU A 94 12.85 1.63 -5.54
N VAL A 95 11.79 0.83 -5.60
CA VAL A 95 10.39 1.27 -5.50
C VAL A 95 9.87 0.83 -4.14
N PHE A 96 9.71 1.77 -3.23
CA PHE A 96 9.26 1.53 -1.86
C PHE A 96 7.77 1.82 -1.73
N THR A 97 6.99 0.85 -1.28
CA THR A 97 5.57 1.06 -0.94
C THR A 97 5.45 1.82 0.37
N SER A 98 5.22 3.12 0.27
CA SER A 98 4.90 4.02 1.37
C SER A 98 3.38 4.19 1.53
N THR A 99 2.91 5.24 2.17
CA THR A 99 1.51 5.37 2.58
C THR A 99 1.07 6.81 2.73
N LEU A 100 -0.23 7.09 2.56
CA LEU A 100 -0.92 8.30 2.99
C LEU A 100 -0.64 8.64 4.48
N ALA A 101 -0.39 7.61 5.32
CA ALA A 101 -0.17 7.80 6.76
C ALA A 101 1.14 8.52 7.13
N VAL A 102 1.96 8.92 6.16
CA VAL A 102 3.08 9.86 6.40
C VAL A 102 2.57 11.28 6.61
N TYR A 103 1.35 11.60 6.16
CA TYR A 103 0.68 12.87 6.40
C TYR A 103 -0.21 12.81 7.64
N GLU A 104 -0.58 13.96 8.18
CA GLU A 104 -1.54 14.06 9.27
C GLU A 104 -2.97 14.16 8.73
N ALA A 105 -3.96 13.65 9.48
CA ALA A 105 -5.38 13.82 9.17
C ALA A 105 -5.85 15.21 9.67
N ASP A 106 -5.46 16.26 8.95
CA ASP A 106 -5.62 17.66 9.36
C ASP A 106 -6.73 18.42 8.62
N GLY A 107 -7.55 17.71 7.86
CA GLY A 107 -8.73 18.26 7.20
C GLY A 107 -8.49 18.83 5.80
N LYS A 108 -7.32 18.62 5.21
CA LYS A 108 -6.97 19.11 3.88
C LYS A 108 -6.41 18.00 2.97
N PRO A 109 -6.42 18.21 1.63
CA PRO A 109 -5.70 17.34 0.70
C PRO A 109 -4.19 17.53 0.82
N HIS A 110 -3.42 16.44 0.66
CA HIS A 110 -1.97 16.43 0.77
C HIS A 110 -1.28 16.24 -0.57
N SER A 111 -0.28 17.08 -0.82
CA SER A 111 0.71 16.90 -1.88
C SER A 111 2.01 16.31 -1.32
N GLU A 112 2.96 15.94 -2.18
CA GLU A 112 4.21 15.32 -1.77
C GLU A 112 5.06 16.22 -0.88
N GLU A 113 4.97 17.54 -1.06
CA GLU A 113 5.70 18.57 -0.32
C GLU A 113 5.23 18.71 1.14
N ASP A 114 4.05 18.22 1.50
CA ASP A 114 3.53 18.26 2.88
C ASP A 114 4.31 17.35 3.85
N PHE A 115 5.12 16.44 3.32
CA PHE A 115 6.09 15.67 4.09
C PHE A 115 7.40 15.49 3.32
N ASP A 116 8.45 16.18 3.76
CA ASP A 116 9.80 16.06 3.22
C ASP A 116 10.64 15.06 4.05
N PRO A 117 10.89 13.84 3.53
CA PRO A 117 11.68 12.84 4.23
C PRO A 117 13.17 13.21 4.33
N THR A 118 13.68 14.12 3.50
CA THR A 118 15.11 14.48 3.51
C THR A 118 15.48 15.33 4.70
N SER A 119 14.55 16.09 5.22
CA SER A 119 14.71 16.94 6.42
C SER A 119 14.22 16.28 7.71
N TYR A 120 13.59 15.09 7.61
CA TYR A 120 12.99 14.43 8.77
C TYR A 120 14.02 13.81 9.69
N GLY A 121 13.88 14.05 11.01
CA GLY A 121 14.79 13.50 12.03
C GLY A 121 14.69 11.99 12.16
N ILE A 122 15.81 11.27 12.00
CA ILE A 122 15.82 9.81 12.02
C ILE A 122 16.02 9.30 13.46
N ILE A 123 15.07 8.46 13.90
CA ILE A 123 15.17 7.66 15.12
C ILE A 123 15.15 6.19 14.70
N MET A 124 16.24 5.46 14.95
CA MET A 124 16.35 4.05 14.58
C MET A 124 15.54 3.15 15.51
N GLY A 125 14.96 2.11 14.95
CA GLY A 125 14.18 1.13 15.71
C GLY A 125 13.39 0.17 14.83
N ASP A 126 12.83 -0.85 15.47
CA ASP A 126 11.98 -1.84 14.82
C ASP A 126 10.51 -1.42 14.81
N THR A 127 9.71 -2.08 13.98
CA THR A 127 8.29 -1.78 13.76
C THR A 127 7.47 -1.60 15.04
N HIS A 128 7.74 -2.37 16.10
CA HIS A 128 6.97 -2.31 17.35
C HIS A 128 7.20 -1.04 18.18
N LYS A 129 8.23 -0.23 17.86
CA LYS A 129 8.54 1.03 18.56
C LYS A 129 7.75 2.23 18.04
N PHE A 130 7.10 2.10 16.93
CA PHE A 130 6.49 3.22 16.21
C PHE A 130 5.03 2.92 15.84
N THR A 131 4.24 3.97 15.68
CA THR A 131 2.99 3.85 14.95
C THR A 131 3.28 3.53 13.48
N TYR A 132 2.28 3.01 12.77
CA TYR A 132 2.44 2.67 11.35
C TYR A 132 2.93 3.86 10.51
N GLY A 133 2.29 5.03 10.67
CA GLY A 133 2.67 6.24 9.95
C GLY A 133 4.09 6.69 10.28
N GLU A 134 4.45 6.69 11.56
CA GLU A 134 5.79 7.09 12.00
C GLU A 134 6.86 6.12 11.50
N GLY A 135 6.62 4.81 11.55
CA GLY A 135 7.54 3.82 10.98
C GLY A 135 7.79 4.04 9.49
N LYS A 136 6.76 4.43 8.73
CA LYS A 136 6.88 4.76 7.30
C LYS A 136 7.61 6.07 7.04
N ARG A 137 7.35 7.14 7.83
CA ARG A 137 8.10 8.42 7.76
C ARG A 137 9.60 8.17 7.97
N LEU A 138 9.94 7.44 9.02
CA LEU A 138 11.32 7.10 9.35
C LEU A 138 11.98 6.21 8.29
N ALA A 139 11.24 5.27 7.71
CA ALA A 139 11.75 4.44 6.61
C ALA A 139 12.05 5.27 5.36
N GLU A 140 11.15 6.20 4.95
CA GLU A 140 11.43 7.15 3.86
C GLU A 140 12.69 7.96 4.17
N ALA A 141 12.78 8.55 5.37
CA ALA A 141 13.93 9.37 5.76
C ALA A 141 15.26 8.58 5.71
N VAL A 142 15.25 7.31 6.13
CA VAL A 142 16.42 6.43 6.05
C VAL A 142 16.82 6.15 4.61
N PHE A 143 15.86 5.82 3.74
CA PHE A 143 16.15 5.58 2.33
C PHE A 143 16.75 6.82 1.67
N TYR A 144 16.16 8.00 1.81
CA TYR A 144 16.68 9.24 1.19
C TYR A 144 18.01 9.70 1.76
N LYS A 145 18.38 9.26 2.96
CA LYS A 145 19.66 9.62 3.58
C LYS A 145 20.78 8.64 3.29
N PHE A 146 20.50 7.34 3.19
CA PHE A 146 21.51 6.30 3.18
C PHE A 146 21.56 5.43 1.92
N ALA A 147 20.54 5.50 1.05
CA ALA A 147 20.58 4.79 -0.21
C ALA A 147 21.55 5.47 -1.20
N GLU A 148 22.39 4.67 -1.85
CA GLU A 148 23.27 5.08 -2.94
C GLU A 148 22.68 4.72 -4.32
N PHE A 149 21.38 4.47 -4.36
CA PHE A 149 20.59 4.16 -5.53
C PHE A 149 19.32 5.01 -5.57
N PRO A 150 18.74 5.24 -6.76
CA PRO A 150 17.47 5.94 -6.91
C PRO A 150 16.35 5.32 -6.09
N VAL A 151 15.57 6.14 -5.38
CA VAL A 151 14.43 5.72 -4.56
C VAL A 151 13.16 6.43 -5.02
N VAL A 152 12.12 5.66 -5.30
CA VAL A 152 10.76 6.15 -5.50
C VAL A 152 9.90 5.65 -4.32
N ALA A 153 9.46 6.55 -3.45
CA ALA A 153 8.55 6.21 -2.36
C ALA A 153 7.10 6.44 -2.80
N VAL A 154 6.40 5.37 -3.13
CA VAL A 154 5.02 5.41 -3.58
C VAL A 154 4.10 5.47 -2.38
N ARG A 155 3.43 6.60 -2.17
CA ARG A 155 2.48 6.83 -1.08
C ARG A 155 1.09 6.44 -1.52
N PHE A 156 0.61 5.29 -1.04
CA PHE A 156 -0.75 4.82 -1.29
C PHE A 156 -1.71 5.21 -0.17
N PRO A 157 -2.98 5.48 -0.49
CA PRO A 157 -4.07 5.47 0.49
C PRO A 157 -4.39 4.03 0.89
N ILE A 158 -5.57 3.78 1.41
CA ILE A 158 -6.06 2.43 1.58
C ILE A 158 -6.24 1.79 0.20
N VAL A 159 -5.55 0.69 -0.02
CA VAL A 159 -5.72 -0.14 -1.21
C VAL A 159 -6.91 -1.07 -0.99
N MET A 160 -7.81 -1.15 -1.97
CA MET A 160 -9.01 -1.98 -1.94
C MET A 160 -8.98 -3.06 -3.01
N GLY A 161 -9.57 -4.21 -2.71
CA GLY A 161 -9.75 -5.31 -3.65
C GLY A 161 -10.50 -6.47 -3.00
N GLU A 162 -11.03 -7.37 -3.83
CA GLU A 162 -11.73 -8.56 -3.37
C GLU A 162 -10.85 -9.46 -2.48
N ASP A 163 -9.56 -9.57 -2.86
CA ASP A 163 -8.55 -10.38 -2.18
C ASP A 163 -7.77 -9.62 -1.09
N ASP A 164 -8.31 -8.47 -0.61
CA ASP A 164 -7.71 -7.73 0.50
C ASP A 164 -7.75 -8.56 1.81
N TYR A 165 -6.59 -9.11 2.15
CA TYR A 165 -6.44 -9.89 3.39
C TYR A 165 -6.59 -9.07 4.67
N THR A 166 -6.54 -7.73 4.59
CA THR A 166 -6.81 -6.83 5.74
C THR A 166 -8.30 -6.66 6.01
N ARG A 167 -9.15 -7.03 5.02
CA ARG A 167 -10.61 -7.07 5.09
C ARG A 167 -11.27 -5.76 5.53
N ARG A 168 -10.65 -4.60 5.27
CA ARG A 168 -11.18 -3.32 5.73
C ARG A 168 -12.50 -2.93 5.06
N LEU A 169 -12.62 -3.12 3.74
CA LEU A 169 -13.90 -2.93 3.03
C LEU A 169 -14.90 -4.00 3.44
N HIS A 170 -14.47 -5.26 3.52
CA HIS A 170 -15.31 -6.38 3.96
C HIS A 170 -15.93 -6.12 5.34
N PHE A 171 -15.16 -5.58 6.30
CA PHE A 171 -15.65 -5.22 7.63
C PHE A 171 -16.94 -4.39 7.56
N HIS A 172 -16.99 -3.37 6.71
CA HIS A 172 -18.17 -2.52 6.57
C HIS A 172 -19.34 -3.27 5.94
N ILE A 173 -19.08 -3.99 4.86
CA ILE A 173 -20.10 -4.74 4.12
C ILE A 173 -20.71 -5.83 5.02
N GLU A 174 -19.88 -6.62 5.70
CA GLU A 174 -20.31 -7.70 6.59
C GLU A 174 -21.16 -7.17 7.74
N ARG A 175 -20.73 -6.09 8.40
CA ARG A 175 -21.48 -5.49 9.49
C ARG A 175 -22.82 -4.93 9.05
N ILE A 176 -22.90 -4.32 7.88
CA ILE A 176 -24.17 -3.81 7.33
C ILE A 176 -25.11 -4.98 7.04
N ILE A 177 -24.66 -6.04 6.36
CA ILE A 177 -25.46 -7.22 6.06
C ILE A 177 -25.92 -7.92 7.35
N ASN A 178 -25.04 -8.03 8.34
CA ASN A 178 -25.35 -8.67 9.65
C ASN A 178 -26.09 -7.74 10.62
N LYS A 179 -26.38 -6.49 10.23
CA LYS A 179 -27.06 -5.49 11.08
C LYS A 179 -26.31 -5.20 12.37
N GLU A 180 -24.98 -5.24 12.31
CA GLU A 180 -24.09 -4.90 13.41
C GLU A 180 -23.72 -3.41 13.41
N PRO A 181 -23.46 -2.79 14.58
CA PRO A 181 -23.11 -1.38 14.65
C PRO A 181 -21.69 -1.12 14.11
N ILE A 182 -21.50 0.05 13.45
CA ILE A 182 -20.21 0.56 13.00
C ILE A 182 -19.98 1.93 13.61
N GLY A 183 -18.84 2.11 14.28
CA GLY A 183 -18.46 3.35 14.94
C GLY A 183 -17.57 4.24 14.08
N PHE A 184 -17.94 5.51 13.91
CA PHE A 184 -17.16 6.52 13.21
C PHE A 184 -16.86 7.74 14.10
N LEU A 185 -15.78 8.47 13.77
CA LEU A 185 -15.46 9.74 14.42
C LEU A 185 -16.12 10.92 13.71
N ASN A 186 -16.09 10.92 12.38
CA ASN A 186 -16.62 11.98 11.54
C ASN A 186 -17.13 11.39 10.22
N MET A 187 -18.42 11.41 10.00
CA MET A 187 -19.06 10.88 8.80
C MET A 187 -18.90 11.78 7.57
N ASP A 188 -18.63 13.07 7.78
CA ASP A 188 -18.42 14.03 6.69
C ASP A 188 -16.95 14.08 6.23
N ALA A 189 -16.06 13.35 6.91
CA ALA A 189 -14.66 13.26 6.50
C ALA A 189 -14.52 12.54 5.15
N GLU A 190 -13.72 13.11 4.26
CA GLU A 190 -13.46 12.58 2.93
C GLU A 190 -12.16 11.78 2.91
N MET A 191 -12.15 10.71 2.10
CA MET A 191 -11.00 9.84 1.88
C MET A 191 -10.82 9.56 0.39
N SER A 192 -9.58 9.26 0.01
CA SER A 192 -9.25 8.65 -1.28
C SER A 192 -8.88 7.18 -1.11
N PHE A 193 -9.03 6.42 -2.19
CA PHE A 193 -8.74 4.99 -2.24
C PHE A 193 -8.09 4.64 -3.57
N ILE A 194 -7.45 3.47 -3.64
CA ILE A 194 -6.93 2.93 -4.89
C ILE A 194 -7.28 1.44 -4.99
N GLN A 195 -7.62 0.98 -6.21
CA GLN A 195 -7.86 -0.42 -6.46
C GLN A 195 -6.53 -1.21 -6.49
N ALA A 196 -6.53 -2.44 -5.99
CA ALA A 196 -5.32 -3.28 -5.93
C ALA A 196 -4.64 -3.50 -7.30
N THR A 197 -5.43 -3.59 -8.36
CA THR A 197 -4.91 -3.72 -9.72
C THR A 197 -4.21 -2.44 -10.17
N GLU A 198 -4.80 -1.28 -9.91
CA GLU A 198 -4.20 0.00 -10.24
C GLU A 198 -2.96 0.30 -9.39
N ALA A 199 -2.96 -0.08 -8.11
CA ALA A 199 -1.77 0.01 -7.25
C ALA A 199 -0.60 -0.81 -7.81
N ALA A 200 -0.87 -2.01 -8.33
CA ALA A 200 0.15 -2.85 -8.98
C ALA A 200 0.66 -2.23 -10.29
N LEU A 201 -0.24 -1.69 -11.13
CA LEU A 201 0.11 -0.97 -12.36
C LEU A 201 0.96 0.26 -12.06
N PHE A 202 0.61 1.01 -11.01
CA PHE A 202 1.39 2.19 -10.60
C PHE A 202 2.79 1.80 -10.10
N LEU A 203 2.92 0.75 -9.28
CA LEU A 203 4.24 0.25 -8.86
C LEU A 203 5.09 -0.16 -10.06
N GLN A 204 4.53 -0.90 -11.02
CA GLN A 204 5.21 -1.30 -12.25
C GLN A 204 5.68 -0.07 -13.04
N TRP A 205 4.81 0.93 -13.22
CA TRP A 205 5.12 2.18 -13.89
C TRP A 205 6.22 2.97 -13.15
N ALA A 206 6.19 3.04 -11.81
CA ALA A 206 7.20 3.69 -10.99
C ALA A 206 8.59 3.04 -11.11
N GLY A 207 8.65 1.77 -11.46
CA GLY A 207 9.90 1.05 -11.76
C GLY A 207 10.53 1.40 -13.11
N ASN A 208 9.84 2.13 -13.99
CA ASN A 208 10.38 2.52 -15.28
C ASN A 208 11.47 3.60 -15.15
N ASP A 209 12.41 3.62 -16.10
CA ASP A 209 13.61 4.45 -16.03
C ASP A 209 13.32 5.96 -16.15
N HIS A 210 12.19 6.33 -16.77
CA HIS A 210 11.78 7.72 -16.96
C HIS A 210 10.99 8.30 -15.77
N VAL A 211 10.66 7.49 -14.77
CA VAL A 211 10.00 8.01 -13.56
C VAL A 211 11.02 8.62 -12.63
N VAL A 212 10.76 9.86 -12.23
CA VAL A 212 11.65 10.67 -11.38
C VAL A 212 11.72 10.07 -9.97
N GLU A 213 12.88 10.21 -9.35
CA GLU A 213 13.10 9.87 -7.94
C GLU A 213 12.26 10.74 -6.99
N GLY A 214 12.09 10.25 -5.78
CA GLY A 214 11.42 10.98 -4.71
C GLY A 214 10.06 10.38 -4.34
N PRO A 215 9.38 11.00 -3.36
CA PRO A 215 8.04 10.59 -2.99
C PRO A 215 7.05 10.91 -4.11
N ILE A 216 6.06 10.04 -4.28
CA ILE A 216 4.98 10.20 -5.25
C ILE A 216 3.67 9.64 -4.70
N ASN A 217 2.62 10.45 -4.73
CA ASN A 217 1.28 10.06 -4.32
C ASN A 217 0.60 9.26 -5.44
N ALA A 218 -0.13 8.21 -5.05
CA ALA A 218 -0.87 7.39 -6.00
C ALA A 218 -2.22 6.97 -5.41
N THR A 219 -3.29 7.52 -5.95
CA THR A 219 -4.67 7.22 -5.57
C THR A 219 -5.56 7.30 -6.80
N ALA A 220 -6.70 6.61 -6.80
CA ALA A 220 -7.71 6.82 -7.82
C ALA A 220 -8.16 8.30 -7.83
N ASN A 221 -8.59 8.78 -8.97
CA ASN A 221 -9.15 10.12 -9.09
C ASN A 221 -10.53 10.18 -8.42
N GLY A 222 -10.74 11.19 -7.59
CA GLY A 222 -11.95 11.37 -6.79
C GLY A 222 -11.79 11.01 -5.32
N VAL A 223 -12.68 11.56 -4.53
CA VAL A 223 -12.79 11.36 -3.08
C VAL A 223 -14.23 11.03 -2.72
N ILE A 224 -14.42 10.40 -1.58
CA ILE A 224 -15.75 10.06 -1.07
C ILE A 224 -15.83 10.36 0.42
N SER A 225 -16.95 10.98 0.88
CA SER A 225 -17.20 11.11 2.31
C SER A 225 -17.53 9.74 2.92
N LEU A 226 -17.23 9.56 4.19
CA LEU A 226 -17.59 8.31 4.90
C LEU A 226 -19.11 8.08 4.90
N LYS A 227 -19.90 9.16 4.92
CA LYS A 227 -21.35 9.11 4.78
C LYS A 227 -21.78 8.55 3.42
N ASP A 228 -21.22 9.07 2.33
CA ASP A 228 -21.56 8.61 0.99
C ASP A 228 -21.04 7.21 0.72
N PHE A 229 -19.87 6.87 1.28
CA PHE A 229 -19.31 5.52 1.24
C PHE A 229 -20.25 4.50 1.90
N ILE A 230 -20.78 4.80 3.08
CA ILE A 230 -21.76 3.92 3.75
C ILE A 230 -23.07 3.87 2.95
N SER A 231 -23.56 5.01 2.43
CA SER A 231 -24.78 5.05 1.60
C SER A 231 -24.61 4.18 0.34
N LEU A 232 -23.44 4.17 -0.26
CA LEU A 232 -23.14 3.32 -1.41
C LEU A 232 -23.18 1.83 -1.04
N ILE A 233 -22.64 1.44 0.13
CA ILE A 233 -22.74 0.05 0.59
C ILE A 233 -24.20 -0.34 0.87
N GLU A 234 -24.98 0.55 1.49
CA GLU A 234 -26.43 0.33 1.70
C GLU A 234 -27.18 0.09 0.39
N GLU A 235 -26.88 0.92 -0.63
CA GLU A 235 -27.48 0.78 -1.97
C GLU A 235 -27.15 -0.57 -2.59
N LYS A 236 -25.86 -0.97 -2.57
CA LYS A 236 -25.40 -2.20 -3.23
C LYS A 236 -25.72 -3.48 -2.47
N SER A 237 -25.83 -3.42 -1.15
CA SER A 237 -26.20 -4.57 -0.32
C SER A 237 -27.72 -4.73 -0.11
N GLY A 238 -28.49 -3.66 -0.31
CA GLY A 238 -29.92 -3.62 0.00
C GLY A 238 -30.26 -3.55 1.49
N GLU A 239 -29.24 -3.42 2.37
CA GLU A 239 -29.39 -3.38 3.82
C GLU A 239 -29.03 -2.01 4.40
N ARG A 240 -29.51 -1.70 5.61
CA ARG A 240 -29.25 -0.42 6.28
C ARG A 240 -28.18 -0.53 7.35
N ALA A 241 -27.23 0.40 7.34
CA ALA A 241 -26.19 0.50 8.35
C ALA A 241 -26.73 0.96 9.71
N LYS A 242 -26.15 0.43 10.77
CA LYS A 242 -26.35 0.93 12.14
C LYS A 242 -25.12 1.72 12.54
N ILE A 243 -25.18 3.04 12.39
CA ILE A 243 -24.08 3.94 12.75
C ILE A 243 -24.16 4.26 14.22
N ALA A 244 -23.03 4.12 14.92
CA ALA A 244 -22.88 4.49 16.32
C ALA A 244 -21.81 5.59 16.46
N LEU A 245 -21.98 6.47 17.44
CA LEU A 245 -20.85 7.26 17.91
C LEU A 245 -19.81 6.33 18.51
N LEU A 246 -18.55 6.60 18.25
CA LEU A 246 -17.44 5.73 18.60
C LEU A 246 -17.44 5.40 20.11
N GLY A 247 -17.78 4.15 20.45
CA GLY A 247 -17.86 3.70 21.84
C GLY A 247 -16.77 2.70 22.24
N THR A 248 -16.52 1.70 21.40
CA THR A 248 -15.58 0.61 21.70
C THR A 248 -14.71 0.29 20.48
N GLU A 249 -13.52 -0.26 20.72
CA GLU A 249 -12.60 -0.74 19.68
C GLU A 249 -13.27 -1.77 18.75
N GLU A 250 -14.15 -2.61 19.28
CA GLU A 250 -14.81 -3.71 18.56
C GLU A 250 -15.70 -3.23 17.41
N ILE A 251 -16.38 -2.09 17.57
CA ILE A 251 -17.26 -1.52 16.53
C ILE A 251 -16.57 -0.46 15.68
N ARG A 252 -15.35 -0.08 16.03
CA ARG A 252 -14.63 0.99 15.37
C ARG A 252 -14.35 0.65 13.91
N SER A 253 -14.82 1.51 13.02
CA SER A 253 -14.47 1.42 11.60
C SER A 253 -12.96 1.50 11.42
N PRO A 254 -12.35 0.64 10.58
CA PRO A 254 -10.97 0.82 10.15
C PRO A 254 -10.75 2.12 9.34
N TYR A 255 -11.83 2.82 8.96
CA TYR A 255 -11.82 4.13 8.29
C TYR A 255 -12.24 5.26 9.24
N ALA A 256 -12.29 5.04 10.56
CA ALA A 256 -12.68 6.06 11.53
C ALA A 256 -11.57 7.11 11.69
N ILE A 257 -11.61 8.13 10.84
CA ILE A 257 -10.70 9.30 10.85
C ILE A 257 -11.40 10.52 11.45
N PRO A 258 -10.67 11.42 12.14
CA PRO A 258 -11.25 12.61 12.76
C PRO A 258 -11.56 13.73 11.78
N ALA A 259 -10.86 13.80 10.66
CA ALA A 259 -10.96 14.86 9.65
C ALA A 259 -10.66 14.29 8.25
N THR A 260 -11.04 15.02 7.23
CA THR A 260 -10.73 14.73 5.83
C THR A 260 -9.25 14.42 5.65
N TRP A 261 -8.96 13.34 4.90
CA TRP A 261 -7.61 12.82 4.71
C TRP A 261 -7.45 12.11 3.38
N TYR A 262 -6.91 12.83 2.40
CA TYR A 262 -6.68 12.29 1.06
C TYR A 262 -5.48 12.96 0.38
N MET A 263 -5.04 12.43 -0.76
CA MET A 263 -3.86 12.89 -1.49
C MET A 263 -4.24 13.50 -2.84
N LYS A 264 -3.45 14.49 -3.26
CA LYS A 264 -3.41 14.98 -4.65
C LYS A 264 -2.50 14.08 -5.48
N ILE A 265 -2.79 14.01 -6.79
CA ILE A 265 -2.09 13.15 -7.77
C ILE A 265 -1.43 13.95 -8.89
N ASP A 266 -1.41 15.28 -8.78
CA ASP A 266 -0.90 16.19 -9.82
C ASP A 266 0.49 15.79 -10.32
N LYS A 267 1.40 15.37 -9.42
CA LYS A 267 2.76 14.97 -9.78
C LYS A 267 2.77 13.72 -10.66
N ALA A 268 2.00 12.70 -10.31
CA ALA A 268 1.93 11.47 -11.09
C ALA A 268 1.30 11.70 -12.46
N GLU A 269 0.25 12.53 -12.54
CA GLU A 269 -0.40 12.90 -13.81
C GLU A 269 0.53 13.70 -14.70
N GLN A 270 1.28 14.67 -14.18
CA GLN A 270 2.29 15.43 -14.92
C GLN A 270 3.42 14.55 -15.47
N LEU A 271 3.72 13.44 -14.78
CA LEU A 271 4.69 12.44 -15.24
C LEU A 271 4.08 11.43 -16.22
N GLY A 272 2.77 11.54 -16.52
CA GLY A 272 2.09 10.77 -17.56
C GLY A 272 1.36 9.51 -17.07
N PHE A 273 1.12 9.35 -15.76
CA PHE A 273 0.24 8.29 -15.28
C PHE A 273 -1.22 8.80 -15.21
N SER A 274 -2.15 8.01 -15.73
CA SER A 274 -3.58 8.32 -15.68
C SER A 274 -4.29 7.36 -14.72
N PHE A 275 -4.94 7.92 -13.70
CA PHE A 275 -5.69 7.14 -12.72
C PHE A 275 -7.13 6.91 -13.15
N SER A 276 -7.70 5.77 -12.73
CA SER A 276 -9.12 5.48 -12.85
C SER A 276 -9.97 6.39 -11.96
N GLN A 277 -11.26 6.53 -12.28
CA GLN A 277 -12.20 7.26 -11.44
C GLN A 277 -12.72 6.36 -10.32
N LEU A 278 -12.71 6.86 -9.08
CA LEU A 278 -13.20 6.14 -7.90
C LEU A 278 -14.64 5.65 -8.09
N GLU A 279 -15.48 6.48 -8.67
CA GLU A 279 -16.90 6.20 -8.92
C GLU A 279 -17.15 5.07 -9.95
N GLU A 280 -16.16 4.73 -10.77
CA GLU A 280 -16.29 3.67 -11.79
C GLU A 280 -16.04 2.28 -11.21
N TRP A 281 -15.09 2.13 -10.29
CA TRP A 281 -14.66 0.83 -9.79
C TRP A 281 -15.14 0.48 -8.38
N LEU A 282 -15.41 1.49 -7.52
CA LEU A 282 -15.83 1.23 -6.14
C LEU A 282 -17.24 0.58 -6.05
N PRO A 283 -18.26 1.05 -6.78
CA PRO A 283 -19.58 0.43 -6.72
C PRO A 283 -19.58 -1.05 -7.14
N PRO A 284 -18.99 -1.46 -8.29
CA PRO A 284 -18.94 -2.88 -8.65
C PRO A 284 -18.11 -3.73 -7.69
N LEU A 285 -17.04 -3.20 -7.08
CA LEU A 285 -16.27 -3.92 -6.06
C LEU A 285 -17.12 -4.19 -4.81
N ILE A 286 -17.88 -3.21 -4.35
CA ILE A 286 -18.80 -3.37 -3.22
C ILE A 286 -19.87 -4.42 -3.54
N GLU A 287 -20.49 -4.36 -4.71
CA GLU A 287 -21.50 -5.31 -5.14
C GLU A 287 -20.97 -6.74 -5.20
N GLN A 288 -19.77 -6.94 -5.73
CA GLN A 288 -19.10 -8.24 -5.79
C GLN A 288 -18.87 -8.82 -4.39
N ILE A 289 -18.33 -8.03 -3.46
CA ILE A 289 -18.07 -8.47 -2.09
C ILE A 289 -19.39 -8.75 -1.35
N ALA A 290 -20.39 -7.89 -1.48
CA ALA A 290 -21.71 -8.09 -0.87
C ALA A 290 -22.37 -9.38 -1.38
N GLY A 291 -22.30 -9.66 -2.67
CA GLY A 291 -22.85 -10.87 -3.28
C GLY A 291 -22.17 -12.17 -2.82
N THR A 292 -20.91 -12.11 -2.45
CA THR A 292 -20.19 -13.28 -1.86
C THR A 292 -20.49 -13.44 -0.37
N THR A 293 -20.63 -12.34 0.37
CA THR A 293 -20.96 -12.34 1.81
C THR A 293 -22.38 -12.85 2.07
N ALA A 294 -23.37 -12.49 1.25
CA ALA A 294 -24.76 -12.94 1.41
C ALA A 294 -24.98 -14.44 1.16
N LYS A 295 -23.99 -15.15 0.60
CA LYS A 295 -24.06 -16.59 0.30
C LYS A 295 -23.39 -17.47 1.38
N GLN A 296 -22.72 -16.88 2.35
CA GLN A 296 -22.11 -17.55 3.49
C GLN A 296 -23.02 -17.51 4.72
#